data_d0fe05138e4740310a3672112751d25a
#
_entry.id   d0fe05138e4740310a3672112751d25a
#
_cell.length_a   1.000
_cell.length_b   1.000
_cell.length_c   1.000
_cell.angle_alpha   90.00
_cell.angle_beta   90.00
_cell.angle_gamma   90.00
#
_symmetry.space_group_name_H-M   'P 1'
#
loop_
_entity.id
_entity.type
_entity.pdbx_description
1 polymer ?
#
loop_
_entity_poly.entity_id
_entity_poly.type
_entity_poly.pdbx_seq_one_letter_code
_entity_poly.pdbx_strand_id
1 'polypeptide(L)'
;MNKGAARLKEVKASKIRAVSDKANALEALGRPVIRFSTGEPDFATVSPIKQATMQAIEDNYSHYASNRGDLKLREEIAKQVECHHGIVYDPMEEILITSGGSEAINHVMLGLINPKDEVIVCTPAFLSYENMIHMAEGVFVDVPLKKENGFQLNIEDIKEAITPRTKMIVMNNPCNPTGAVYDPASIQALCELCIQHDLLVFSDEIYDQLVYDDKTCTSIAAYPSMKERTIMMNGFSKAYAMTGWRLAYLCAPKELIEPLLKVHQYATTCAPTFIQVGVAKVMNEEKTRQEVKEMVKRFDQRRQMVIKVLKEIPKLDFVIPQGAFYVFIDVSKTGLDGQQFADALLEEKGVAVVPGNALGSQCDDFIRLSYATSDENVMMGMQLIKEFIKEL
;
A
#
# COMPACT_ATOMS: atom_id res chain seq x y z
N MET A 1 -22.44 25.32 14.55
CA MET A 1 -22.29 25.23 13.07
C MET A 1 -21.10 24.38 12.75
N ASN A 2 -21.26 23.30 11.95
CA ASN A 2 -20.13 22.58 11.41
C ASN A 2 -19.44 23.49 10.37
N LYS A 3 -18.19 23.90 10.63
CA LYS A 3 -17.41 24.81 9.76
C LYS A 3 -16.63 24.05 8.68
N GLY A 4 -16.63 22.72 8.72
CA GLY A 4 -15.96 21.88 7.72
C GLY A 4 -16.74 21.79 6.41
N ALA A 5 -16.06 21.55 5.30
CA ALA A 5 -16.68 21.28 4.00
C ALA A 5 -17.58 20.04 4.08
N ALA A 6 -18.72 20.04 3.36
CA ALA A 6 -19.71 18.98 3.42
C ALA A 6 -19.12 17.59 3.03
N ARG A 7 -18.21 17.55 2.04
CA ARG A 7 -17.53 16.34 1.60
C ARG A 7 -16.65 15.64 2.66
N LEU A 8 -16.29 16.36 3.74
CA LEU A 8 -15.50 15.79 4.83
C LEU A 8 -16.35 15.06 5.87
N LYS A 9 -17.67 15.06 5.74
CA LYS A 9 -18.57 14.44 6.73
C LYS A 9 -18.37 12.92 6.81
N GLU A 10 -18.11 12.29 5.68
CA GLU A 10 -17.89 10.83 5.60
C GLU A 10 -16.40 10.44 5.77
N VAL A 11 -15.48 11.42 5.81
CA VAL A 11 -14.05 11.17 6.01
C VAL A 11 -13.78 10.84 7.47
N LYS A 12 -13.27 9.63 7.70
CA LYS A 12 -13.03 9.08 9.05
C LYS A 12 -11.63 9.43 9.56
N ALA A 13 -11.51 9.65 10.86
CA ALA A 13 -10.19 9.75 11.50
C ALA A 13 -9.44 8.40 11.40
N SER A 14 -8.12 8.47 11.22
CA SER A 14 -7.29 7.27 11.06
C SER A 14 -7.21 6.46 12.36
N LYS A 15 -7.83 5.28 12.42
CA LYS A 15 -7.68 4.33 13.52
C LYS A 15 -6.23 3.84 13.68
N ILE A 16 -5.46 3.74 12.59
CA ILE A 16 -4.03 3.40 12.65
C ILE A 16 -3.26 4.48 13.42
N ARG A 17 -3.58 5.75 13.20
CA ARG A 17 -2.97 6.85 13.95
C ARG A 17 -3.37 6.81 15.43
N ALA A 18 -4.61 6.49 15.74
CA ALA A 18 -5.07 6.34 17.12
C ALA A 18 -4.29 5.27 17.90
N VAL A 19 -3.95 4.14 17.25
CA VAL A 19 -3.05 3.11 17.85
C VAL A 19 -1.66 3.70 18.10
N SER A 20 -1.11 4.46 17.15
CA SER A 20 0.21 5.09 17.32
C SER A 20 0.21 6.12 18.46
N ASP A 21 -0.86 6.90 18.60
CA ASP A 21 -1.01 7.90 19.66
C ASP A 21 -1.09 7.24 21.05
N LYS A 22 -1.84 6.12 21.19
CA LYS A 22 -1.87 5.31 22.41
C LYS A 22 -0.48 4.75 22.75
N ALA A 23 0.24 4.21 21.75
CA ALA A 23 1.60 3.70 21.93
C ALA A 23 2.57 4.81 22.38
N ASN A 24 2.51 5.99 21.76
CA ASN A 24 3.29 7.16 22.18
C ASN A 24 3.01 7.56 23.65
N ALA A 25 1.73 7.53 24.06
CA ALA A 25 1.35 7.86 25.43
C ALA A 25 1.94 6.87 26.45
N LEU A 26 1.98 5.56 26.14
CA LEU A 26 2.59 4.55 27.01
C LEU A 26 4.11 4.72 27.10
N GLU A 27 4.79 4.99 25.97
CA GLU A 27 6.23 5.26 25.97
C GLU A 27 6.59 6.52 26.76
N ALA A 28 5.76 7.57 26.70
CA ALA A 28 5.93 8.77 27.50
C ALA A 28 5.82 8.51 29.03
N LEU A 29 5.12 7.43 29.42
CA LEU A 29 5.06 6.94 30.80
C LEU A 29 6.21 5.98 31.17
N GLY A 30 7.20 5.81 30.29
CA GLY A 30 8.35 4.92 30.48
C GLY A 30 8.07 3.44 30.23
N ARG A 31 6.94 3.10 29.62
CA ARG A 31 6.57 1.72 29.26
C ARG A 31 7.08 1.42 27.84
N PRO A 32 7.93 0.41 27.64
CA PRO A 32 8.40 0.04 26.31
C PRO A 32 7.24 -0.50 25.46
N VAL A 33 7.21 -0.13 24.17
CA VAL A 33 6.19 -0.60 23.22
C VAL A 33 6.86 -1.18 21.97
N ILE A 34 6.51 -2.43 21.62
CA ILE A 34 6.86 -3.05 20.35
C ILE A 34 5.79 -2.70 19.31
N ARG A 35 6.19 -2.03 18.23
CA ARG A 35 5.26 -1.47 17.23
C ARG A 35 5.12 -2.37 16.01
N PHE A 36 4.19 -3.34 16.07
CA PHE A 36 3.73 -4.07 14.88
C PHE A 36 2.60 -3.34 14.11
N SER A 37 2.22 -2.15 14.56
CA SER A 37 1.24 -1.30 13.88
C SER A 37 1.84 -0.46 12.74
N THR A 38 3.18 -0.30 12.70
CA THR A 38 3.88 0.57 11.76
C THR A 38 3.92 -0.06 10.37
N GLY A 39 3.54 0.71 9.35
CA GLY A 39 3.51 0.27 7.96
C GLY A 39 4.67 0.82 7.12
N GLU A 40 5.90 0.83 7.67
CA GLU A 40 7.10 1.30 6.96
C GLU A 40 8.32 0.43 7.25
N PRO A 41 9.23 0.27 6.27
CA PRO A 41 10.50 -0.41 6.50
C PRO A 41 11.31 0.24 7.61
N ASP A 42 11.91 -0.58 8.48
CA ASP A 42 12.84 -0.14 9.54
C ASP A 42 14.28 0.04 9.03
N PHE A 43 14.51 -0.28 7.77
CA PHE A 43 15.80 -0.13 7.11
C PHE A 43 16.11 1.32 6.75
N ALA A 44 17.40 1.65 6.70
CA ALA A 44 17.83 2.88 6.05
C ALA A 44 17.55 2.82 4.55
N THR A 45 17.29 3.97 3.94
CA THR A 45 17.23 4.10 2.48
C THR A 45 18.48 3.51 1.84
N VAL A 46 18.32 2.77 0.73
CA VAL A 46 19.44 2.14 -0.01
C VAL A 46 20.56 3.14 -0.31
N SER A 47 21.78 2.72 -0.08
CA SER A 47 22.93 3.62 0.01
C SER A 47 23.25 4.40 -1.28
N PRO A 48 23.11 3.83 -2.50
CA PRO A 48 23.33 4.59 -3.73
C PRO A 48 22.37 5.78 -3.87
N ILE A 49 21.07 5.57 -3.59
CA ILE A 49 20.06 6.65 -3.68
C ILE A 49 20.38 7.77 -2.69
N LYS A 50 20.74 7.41 -1.44
CA LYS A 50 21.10 8.40 -0.42
C LYS A 50 22.29 9.24 -0.85
N GLN A 51 23.36 8.60 -1.34
CA GLN A 51 24.57 9.30 -1.81
C GLN A 51 24.29 10.20 -3.03
N ALA A 52 23.57 9.67 -4.04
CA ALA A 52 23.23 10.44 -5.23
C ALA A 52 22.33 11.65 -4.91
N THR A 53 21.42 11.51 -3.92
CA THR A 53 20.58 12.64 -3.50
C THR A 53 21.36 13.69 -2.72
N MET A 54 22.30 13.30 -1.85
CA MET A 54 23.22 14.25 -1.19
C MET A 54 24.01 15.04 -2.23
N GLN A 55 24.52 14.37 -3.27
CA GLN A 55 25.22 15.05 -4.36
C GLN A 55 24.28 15.98 -5.13
N ALA A 56 23.02 15.62 -5.36
CA ALA A 56 22.05 16.48 -6.03
C ALA A 56 21.75 17.77 -5.21
N ILE A 57 21.79 17.70 -3.89
CA ILE A 57 21.68 18.88 -3.02
C ILE A 57 22.92 19.77 -3.17
N GLU A 58 24.11 19.20 -3.15
CA GLU A 58 25.38 19.93 -3.36
C GLU A 58 25.44 20.58 -4.74
N ASP A 59 24.90 19.91 -5.77
CA ASP A 59 24.80 20.39 -7.14
C ASP A 59 23.70 21.47 -7.33
N ASN A 60 23.04 21.89 -6.25
CA ASN A 60 21.98 22.91 -6.22
C ASN A 60 20.72 22.59 -7.05
N TYR A 61 20.28 21.35 -7.09
CA TYR A 61 18.97 20.98 -7.67
C TYR A 61 17.81 21.42 -6.77
N SER A 62 17.71 22.73 -6.52
CA SER A 62 16.75 23.35 -5.58
C SER A 62 15.58 24.06 -6.28
N HIS A 63 15.58 24.10 -7.62
CA HIS A 63 14.53 24.74 -8.41
C HIS A 63 13.44 23.75 -8.81
N TYR A 64 12.29 24.26 -9.24
CA TYR A 64 11.18 23.42 -9.71
C TYR A 64 11.59 22.52 -10.88
N ALA A 65 11.21 21.27 -10.79
CA ALA A 65 11.19 20.37 -11.93
C ALA A 65 9.95 20.64 -12.82
N SER A 66 9.83 19.93 -13.92
CA SER A 66 8.56 19.88 -14.68
C SER A 66 7.40 19.44 -13.77
N ASN A 67 6.18 19.92 -14.02
CA ASN A 67 5.00 19.43 -13.31
C ASN A 67 4.80 17.92 -13.44
N ARG A 68 5.22 17.30 -14.54
CA ARG A 68 5.22 15.83 -14.68
C ARG A 68 6.36 15.15 -13.90
N GLY A 69 7.31 15.90 -13.38
CA GLY A 69 8.52 15.41 -12.75
C GLY A 69 9.72 15.43 -13.71
N ASP A 70 10.91 15.11 -13.17
CA ASP A 70 12.16 15.04 -13.90
C ASP A 70 12.09 14.00 -15.03
N LEU A 71 12.51 14.40 -16.24
CA LEU A 71 12.41 13.52 -17.42
C LEU A 71 13.28 12.28 -17.27
N LYS A 72 14.50 12.43 -16.74
CA LYS A 72 15.41 11.27 -16.57
C LYS A 72 14.84 10.27 -15.60
N LEU A 73 14.20 10.73 -14.53
CA LEU A 73 13.52 9.81 -13.60
C LEU A 73 12.39 9.06 -14.31
N ARG A 74 11.59 9.75 -15.13
CA ARG A 74 10.51 9.12 -15.88
C ARG A 74 11.03 8.13 -16.91
N GLU A 75 12.15 8.41 -17.57
CA GLU A 75 12.84 7.47 -18.47
C GLU A 75 13.32 6.22 -17.74
N GLU A 76 13.92 6.39 -16.57
CA GLU A 76 14.38 5.25 -15.76
C GLU A 76 13.22 4.41 -15.18
N ILE A 77 12.11 5.05 -14.82
CA ILE A 77 10.86 4.36 -14.43
C ILE A 77 10.30 3.56 -15.60
N ALA A 78 10.21 4.15 -16.80
CA ALA A 78 9.74 3.45 -18.00
C ALA A 78 10.55 2.18 -18.27
N LYS A 79 11.89 2.26 -18.19
CA LYS A 79 12.78 1.09 -18.34
C LYS A 79 12.54 0.03 -17.26
N GLN A 80 12.34 0.45 -16.01
CA GLN A 80 12.07 -0.48 -14.92
C GLN A 80 10.73 -1.21 -15.12
N VAL A 81 9.68 -0.48 -15.48
CA VAL A 81 8.34 -1.04 -15.74
C VAL A 81 8.38 -2.00 -16.94
N GLU A 82 9.05 -1.62 -18.01
CA GLU A 82 9.25 -2.52 -19.17
C GLU A 82 10.00 -3.79 -18.77
N CYS A 83 11.08 -3.66 -18.00
CA CYS A 83 11.87 -4.81 -17.54
C CYS A 83 11.09 -5.76 -16.61
N HIS A 84 10.27 -5.22 -15.70
CA HIS A 84 9.56 -6.02 -14.68
C HIS A 84 8.23 -6.58 -15.20
N HIS A 85 7.51 -5.83 -16.01
CA HIS A 85 6.14 -6.14 -16.40
C HIS A 85 5.92 -6.29 -17.91
N GLY A 86 6.93 -5.96 -18.73
CA GLY A 86 6.81 -5.98 -20.20
C GLY A 86 5.93 -4.88 -20.76
N ILE A 87 5.65 -3.82 -19.99
CA ILE A 87 4.76 -2.73 -20.40
C ILE A 87 5.60 -1.53 -20.82
N VAL A 88 5.35 -1.02 -22.02
CA VAL A 88 6.00 0.17 -22.55
C VAL A 88 5.13 1.39 -22.27
N TYR A 89 5.65 2.37 -21.49
CA TYR A 89 5.05 3.68 -21.29
C TYR A 89 5.92 4.77 -21.89
N ASP A 90 5.30 5.78 -22.52
CA ASP A 90 6.00 6.98 -22.98
C ASP A 90 6.38 7.86 -21.78
N PRO A 91 7.69 8.05 -21.48
CA PRO A 91 8.11 8.88 -20.37
C PRO A 91 7.72 10.36 -20.55
N MET A 92 7.41 10.81 -21.77
CA MET A 92 6.99 12.20 -22.02
C MET A 92 5.55 12.46 -21.60
N GLU A 93 4.63 11.49 -21.77
CA GLU A 93 3.21 11.74 -21.67
C GLU A 93 2.47 10.76 -20.71
N GLU A 94 3.00 9.56 -20.46
CA GLU A 94 2.31 8.49 -19.74
C GLU A 94 2.82 8.27 -18.30
N ILE A 95 3.75 9.10 -17.80
CA ILE A 95 4.31 8.99 -16.44
C ILE A 95 4.20 10.33 -15.71
N LEU A 96 3.69 10.29 -14.48
CA LEU A 96 3.57 11.42 -13.57
C LEU A 96 4.25 11.10 -12.23
N ILE A 97 5.22 11.92 -11.83
CA ILE A 97 5.88 11.82 -10.52
C ILE A 97 5.03 12.54 -9.47
N THR A 98 4.85 11.92 -8.32
CA THR A 98 4.04 12.44 -7.22
C THR A 98 4.81 12.50 -5.91
N SER A 99 4.35 13.33 -4.97
CA SER A 99 4.92 13.46 -3.62
C SER A 99 4.46 12.30 -2.71
N GLY A 100 4.73 11.07 -3.16
CA GLY A 100 4.38 9.81 -2.51
C GLY A 100 3.00 9.29 -2.92
N GLY A 101 2.75 8.01 -2.60
CA GLY A 101 1.53 7.30 -3.01
C GLY A 101 0.23 7.94 -2.48
N SER A 102 0.25 8.57 -1.29
CA SER A 102 -0.96 9.24 -0.76
C SER A 102 -1.42 10.40 -1.66
N GLU A 103 -0.49 11.16 -2.24
CA GLU A 103 -0.81 12.19 -3.22
C GLU A 103 -1.31 11.55 -4.52
N ALA A 104 -0.67 10.47 -4.98
CA ALA A 104 -1.09 9.74 -6.16
C ALA A 104 -2.55 9.27 -6.06
N ILE A 105 -2.93 8.64 -4.94
CA ILE A 105 -4.32 8.21 -4.66
C ILE A 105 -5.28 9.41 -4.72
N ASN A 106 -4.91 10.52 -4.06
CA ASN A 106 -5.73 11.72 -4.05
C ASN A 106 -5.94 12.27 -5.48
N HIS A 107 -4.88 12.31 -6.29
CA HIS A 107 -4.98 12.81 -7.66
C HIS A 107 -5.84 11.93 -8.55
N VAL A 108 -5.73 10.60 -8.41
CA VAL A 108 -6.57 9.65 -9.15
C VAL A 108 -8.04 9.89 -8.82
N MET A 109 -8.38 9.96 -7.53
CA MET A 109 -9.78 10.14 -7.13
C MET A 109 -10.31 11.52 -7.55
N LEU A 110 -9.58 12.61 -7.29
CA LEU A 110 -10.03 13.96 -7.68
C LEU A 110 -10.02 14.21 -9.20
N GLY A 111 -9.13 13.53 -9.94
CA GLY A 111 -8.99 13.74 -11.38
C GLY A 111 -9.95 12.90 -12.22
N LEU A 112 -10.39 11.76 -11.71
CA LEU A 112 -11.16 10.78 -12.50
C LEU A 112 -12.55 10.47 -11.95
N ILE A 113 -12.85 10.74 -10.68
CA ILE A 113 -14.13 10.42 -10.05
C ILE A 113 -15.00 11.67 -9.97
N ASN A 114 -16.20 11.59 -10.51
CA ASN A 114 -17.24 12.61 -10.36
C ASN A 114 -18.11 12.33 -9.12
N PRO A 115 -18.85 13.33 -8.61
CA PRO A 115 -19.84 13.09 -7.58
C PRO A 115 -20.82 11.96 -7.98
N LYS A 116 -20.96 10.99 -7.07
CA LYS A 116 -21.81 9.79 -7.22
C LYS A 116 -21.27 8.68 -8.14
N ASP A 117 -20.12 8.85 -8.79
CA ASP A 117 -19.44 7.72 -9.43
C ASP A 117 -19.10 6.67 -8.34
N GLU A 118 -19.35 5.40 -8.63
CA GLU A 118 -19.06 4.30 -7.72
C GLU A 118 -17.64 3.77 -7.95
N VAL A 119 -16.92 3.56 -6.86
CA VAL A 119 -15.58 2.98 -6.88
C VAL A 119 -15.59 1.72 -6.02
N ILE A 120 -15.40 0.56 -6.66
CA ILE A 120 -15.31 -0.74 -5.98
C ILE A 120 -13.92 -0.86 -5.36
N VAL A 121 -13.89 -1.23 -4.07
CA VAL A 121 -12.66 -1.55 -3.35
C VAL A 121 -12.81 -2.92 -2.69
N CYS A 122 -11.89 -3.84 -3.04
CA CYS A 122 -11.83 -5.13 -2.38
C CYS A 122 -11.21 -4.96 -0.99
N THR A 123 -11.96 -5.26 0.08
CA THR A 123 -11.50 -5.14 1.47
C THR A 123 -11.17 -6.51 2.08
N PRO A 124 -10.26 -6.61 3.08
CA PRO A 124 -9.58 -5.51 3.77
C PRO A 124 -8.59 -4.75 2.87
N ALA A 125 -8.52 -3.42 3.04
CA ALA A 125 -7.75 -2.55 2.18
C ALA A 125 -7.12 -1.37 2.96
N PHE A 126 -6.23 -0.64 2.30
CA PHE A 126 -5.63 0.55 2.88
C PHE A 126 -6.69 1.66 3.01
N LEU A 127 -6.85 2.17 4.24
CA LEU A 127 -7.91 3.11 4.63
C LEU A 127 -7.98 4.40 3.79
N SER A 128 -6.90 4.76 3.07
CA SER A 128 -6.89 5.98 2.26
C SER A 128 -7.80 5.88 1.05
N TYR A 129 -8.08 4.69 0.51
CA TYR A 129 -8.94 4.57 -0.67
C TYR A 129 -10.36 5.07 -0.35
N GLU A 130 -11.02 4.54 0.67
CA GLU A 130 -12.35 4.97 1.11
C GLU A 130 -12.40 6.50 1.35
N ASN A 131 -11.44 7.00 2.13
CA ASN A 131 -11.44 8.42 2.48
C ASN A 131 -11.21 9.35 1.27
N MET A 132 -10.35 8.96 0.32
CA MET A 132 -10.11 9.76 -0.88
C MET A 132 -11.29 9.69 -1.88
N ILE A 133 -11.99 8.55 -1.95
CA ILE A 133 -13.24 8.43 -2.71
C ILE A 133 -14.30 9.41 -2.15
N HIS A 134 -14.47 9.44 -0.82
CA HIS A 134 -15.39 10.39 -0.18
C HIS A 134 -14.97 11.86 -0.39
N MET A 135 -13.66 12.16 -0.35
CA MET A 135 -13.16 13.50 -0.65
C MET A 135 -13.43 13.94 -2.08
N ALA A 136 -13.50 13.00 -3.03
CA ALA A 136 -13.89 13.23 -4.42
C ALA A 136 -15.42 13.23 -4.62
N GLU A 137 -16.22 13.10 -3.55
CA GLU A 137 -17.69 12.99 -3.57
C GLU A 137 -18.18 11.72 -4.33
N GLY A 138 -17.29 10.74 -4.52
CA GLY A 138 -17.61 9.41 -5.05
C GLY A 138 -18.26 8.52 -4.00
N VAL A 139 -18.79 7.39 -4.45
CA VAL A 139 -19.41 6.37 -3.61
C VAL A 139 -18.45 5.20 -3.45
N PHE A 140 -18.05 4.94 -2.21
CA PHE A 140 -17.26 3.76 -1.86
C PHE A 140 -18.15 2.51 -1.89
N VAL A 141 -17.78 1.52 -2.69
CA VAL A 141 -18.49 0.23 -2.80
C VAL A 141 -17.55 -0.84 -2.26
N ASP A 142 -17.90 -1.37 -1.09
CA ASP A 142 -17.10 -2.38 -0.37
C ASP A 142 -17.41 -3.79 -0.89
N VAL A 143 -16.37 -4.52 -1.31
CA VAL A 143 -16.46 -5.94 -1.70
C VAL A 143 -15.50 -6.75 -0.81
N PRO A 144 -16.02 -7.39 0.27
CA PRO A 144 -15.18 -8.10 1.22
C PRO A 144 -14.55 -9.37 0.64
N LEU A 145 -13.23 -9.47 0.71
CA LEU A 145 -12.48 -10.70 0.43
C LEU A 145 -12.56 -11.64 1.64
N LYS A 146 -12.56 -12.94 1.37
CA LYS A 146 -12.76 -13.98 2.39
C LYS A 146 -11.45 -14.70 2.73
N LYS A 147 -11.21 -14.92 4.01
CA LYS A 147 -10.06 -15.67 4.53
C LYS A 147 -10.02 -17.10 3.97
N GLU A 148 -11.20 -17.74 3.82
CA GLU A 148 -11.37 -19.13 3.37
C GLU A 148 -10.83 -19.36 1.96
N ASN A 149 -10.79 -18.31 1.12
CA ASN A 149 -10.17 -18.37 -0.20
C ASN A 149 -8.80 -17.67 -0.27
N GLY A 150 -8.13 -17.46 0.88
CA GLY A 150 -6.83 -16.83 0.95
C GLY A 150 -6.82 -15.33 0.65
N PHE A 151 -7.94 -14.64 0.84
CA PHE A 151 -8.15 -13.24 0.46
C PHE A 151 -7.91 -12.98 -1.04
N GLN A 152 -8.18 -13.98 -1.89
CA GLN A 152 -8.14 -13.83 -3.34
C GLN A 152 -9.36 -13.09 -3.85
N LEU A 153 -9.27 -12.50 -5.06
CA LEU A 153 -10.39 -11.83 -5.70
C LEU A 153 -11.54 -12.82 -5.94
N ASN A 154 -12.74 -12.45 -5.51
CA ASN A 154 -13.97 -13.18 -5.86
C ASN A 154 -14.68 -12.42 -6.97
N ILE A 155 -14.59 -12.94 -8.18
CA ILE A 155 -15.11 -12.26 -9.38
C ILE A 155 -16.64 -12.16 -9.40
N GLU A 156 -17.34 -13.15 -8.83
CA GLU A 156 -18.81 -13.09 -8.75
C GLU A 156 -19.26 -11.99 -7.77
N ASP A 157 -18.62 -11.88 -6.59
CA ASP A 157 -18.94 -10.80 -5.64
C ASP A 157 -18.65 -9.42 -6.24
N ILE A 158 -17.54 -9.27 -6.98
CA ILE A 158 -17.21 -8.03 -7.71
C ILE A 158 -18.25 -7.72 -8.78
N LYS A 159 -18.65 -8.72 -9.56
CA LYS A 159 -19.64 -8.58 -10.63
C LYS A 159 -21.01 -8.16 -10.10
N GLU A 160 -21.44 -8.73 -8.97
CA GLU A 160 -22.70 -8.35 -8.30
C GLU A 160 -22.69 -6.90 -7.81
N ALA A 161 -21.51 -6.37 -7.46
CA ALA A 161 -21.35 -4.99 -7.01
C ALA A 161 -21.34 -3.95 -8.15
N ILE A 162 -21.21 -4.37 -9.42
CA ILE A 162 -21.17 -3.46 -10.56
C ILE A 162 -22.57 -2.92 -10.87
N THR A 163 -22.67 -1.60 -10.99
CA THR A 163 -23.87 -0.89 -11.44
C THR A 163 -23.54 0.03 -12.62
N PRO A 164 -24.53 0.65 -13.27
CA PRO A 164 -24.27 1.66 -14.32
C PRO A 164 -23.50 2.90 -13.84
N ARG A 165 -23.30 3.08 -12.54
CA ARG A 165 -22.51 4.17 -11.95
C ARG A 165 -21.09 3.74 -11.59
N THR A 166 -20.80 2.46 -11.63
CA THR A 166 -19.45 1.95 -11.34
C THR A 166 -18.48 2.43 -12.41
N LYS A 167 -17.46 3.14 -11.97
CA LYS A 167 -16.44 3.73 -12.85
C LYS A 167 -15.06 3.13 -12.69
N MET A 168 -14.72 2.72 -11.48
CA MET A 168 -13.37 2.27 -11.17
C MET A 168 -13.38 1.11 -10.18
N ILE A 169 -12.39 0.23 -10.32
CA ILE A 169 -12.03 -0.77 -9.31
C ILE A 169 -10.64 -0.44 -8.78
N VAL A 170 -10.48 -0.47 -7.46
CA VAL A 170 -9.18 -0.32 -6.79
C VAL A 170 -8.64 -1.71 -6.46
N MET A 171 -7.42 -1.98 -6.90
CA MET A 171 -6.69 -3.20 -6.61
C MET A 171 -5.35 -2.85 -5.96
N ASN A 172 -4.99 -3.54 -4.86
CA ASN A 172 -3.67 -3.42 -4.25
C ASN A 172 -3.01 -4.80 -4.24
N ASN A 173 -1.94 -4.96 -5.00
CA ASN A 173 -1.25 -6.24 -5.19
C ASN A 173 0.27 -6.05 -5.23
N PRO A 174 1.03 -6.64 -4.30
CA PRO A 174 0.63 -7.38 -3.10
C PRO A 174 -0.19 -6.54 -2.12
N CYS A 175 -1.10 -7.20 -1.38
CA CYS A 175 -2.14 -6.53 -0.60
C CYS A 175 -1.67 -6.11 0.80
N ASN A 176 -1.94 -4.88 1.17
CA ASN A 176 -2.00 -4.40 2.55
C ASN A 176 -3.48 -4.35 2.97
N PRO A 177 -3.94 -5.18 3.94
CA PRO A 177 -3.16 -5.74 5.05
C PRO A 177 -2.87 -7.24 4.98
N THR A 178 -3.37 -7.96 4.00
CA THR A 178 -3.43 -9.44 4.04
C THR A 178 -2.10 -10.11 3.71
N GLY A 179 -1.20 -9.40 3.00
CA GLY A 179 -0.01 -10.00 2.41
C GLY A 179 -0.31 -10.96 1.24
N ALA A 180 -1.56 -11.00 0.77
CA ALA A 180 -1.93 -11.80 -0.39
C ALA A 180 -1.28 -11.28 -1.67
N VAL A 181 -0.88 -12.19 -2.53
CA VAL A 181 -0.56 -11.94 -3.93
C VAL A 181 -1.66 -12.60 -4.74
N TYR A 182 -2.35 -11.83 -5.58
CA TYR A 182 -3.49 -12.36 -6.32
C TYR A 182 -3.05 -13.34 -7.41
N ASP A 183 -3.81 -14.41 -7.55
CA ASP A 183 -3.53 -15.43 -8.54
C ASP A 183 -3.77 -14.89 -9.97
N PRO A 184 -2.89 -15.26 -10.94
CA PRO A 184 -3.03 -14.80 -12.33
C PRO A 184 -4.41 -15.09 -12.94
N ALA A 185 -5.03 -16.22 -12.57
CA ALA A 185 -6.36 -16.57 -13.06
C ALA A 185 -7.45 -15.61 -12.55
N SER A 186 -7.40 -15.18 -11.27
CA SER A 186 -8.35 -14.21 -10.74
C SER A 186 -8.12 -12.81 -11.32
N ILE A 187 -6.87 -12.43 -11.60
CA ILE A 187 -6.56 -11.18 -12.28
C ILE A 187 -7.09 -11.22 -13.72
N GLN A 188 -6.89 -12.32 -14.45
CA GLN A 188 -7.40 -12.48 -15.80
C GLN A 188 -8.93 -12.33 -15.86
N ALA A 189 -9.63 -12.98 -14.93
CA ALA A 189 -11.09 -12.86 -14.86
C ALA A 189 -11.55 -11.44 -14.48
N LEU A 190 -10.80 -10.72 -13.64
CA LEU A 190 -11.04 -9.30 -13.36
C LEU A 190 -10.84 -8.45 -14.62
N CYS A 191 -9.81 -8.72 -15.43
CA CYS A 191 -9.57 -8.02 -16.69
C CYS A 191 -10.78 -8.15 -17.63
N GLU A 192 -11.31 -9.37 -17.80
CA GLU A 192 -12.49 -9.63 -18.65
C GLU A 192 -13.69 -8.82 -18.15
N LEU A 193 -13.92 -8.78 -16.84
CA LEU A 193 -14.99 -8.01 -16.23
C LEU A 193 -14.81 -6.49 -16.47
N CYS A 194 -13.60 -5.96 -16.27
CA CYS A 194 -13.29 -4.55 -16.51
C CYS A 194 -13.47 -4.16 -17.98
N ILE A 195 -13.09 -5.02 -18.92
CA ILE A 195 -13.29 -4.80 -20.36
C ILE A 195 -14.79 -4.81 -20.71
N GLN A 196 -15.55 -5.81 -20.19
CA GLN A 196 -16.97 -5.96 -20.46
C GLN A 196 -17.79 -4.75 -19.98
N HIS A 197 -17.43 -4.16 -18.86
CA HIS A 197 -18.17 -3.06 -18.23
C HIS A 197 -17.52 -1.68 -18.42
N ASP A 198 -16.46 -1.60 -19.24
CA ASP A 198 -15.68 -0.37 -19.51
C ASP A 198 -15.20 0.34 -18.23
N LEU A 199 -14.68 -0.44 -17.27
CA LEU A 199 -14.23 0.06 -15.98
C LEU A 199 -12.75 0.47 -16.04
N LEU A 200 -12.40 1.52 -15.30
CA LEU A 200 -11.03 1.87 -14.98
C LEU A 200 -10.51 1.00 -13.85
N VAL A 201 -9.20 0.76 -13.82
CA VAL A 201 -8.52 0.10 -12.72
C VAL A 201 -7.48 1.04 -12.12
N PHE A 202 -7.59 1.31 -10.83
CA PHE A 202 -6.48 1.89 -10.07
C PHE A 202 -5.71 0.74 -9.41
N SER A 203 -4.51 0.46 -9.93
CA SER A 203 -3.63 -0.60 -9.46
C SER A 203 -2.54 -0.03 -8.57
N ASP A 204 -2.66 -0.23 -7.25
CA ASP A 204 -1.62 0.10 -6.28
C ASP A 204 -0.63 -1.06 -6.17
N GLU A 205 0.55 -0.88 -6.73
CA GLU A 205 1.60 -1.88 -6.84
C GLU A 205 2.83 -1.52 -5.98
N ILE A 206 2.63 -0.73 -4.93
CA ILE A 206 3.71 -0.21 -4.07
C ILE A 206 4.57 -1.31 -3.41
N TYR A 207 4.06 -2.54 -3.37
CA TYR A 207 4.74 -3.72 -2.80
C TYR A 207 5.22 -4.72 -3.86
N ASP A 208 5.21 -4.40 -5.15
CA ASP A 208 5.52 -5.30 -6.26
C ASP A 208 6.84 -6.07 -6.14
N GLN A 209 7.87 -5.43 -5.55
CA GLN A 209 9.17 -6.03 -5.30
C GLN A 209 9.26 -6.82 -3.98
N LEU A 210 8.25 -6.73 -3.12
CA LEU A 210 8.18 -7.43 -1.84
C LEU A 210 7.30 -8.67 -1.99
N VAL A 211 7.81 -9.67 -2.68
CA VAL A 211 7.14 -10.96 -2.89
C VAL A 211 8.05 -12.11 -2.45
N TYR A 212 7.44 -13.21 -2.03
CA TYR A 212 8.12 -14.36 -1.41
C TYR A 212 7.72 -15.67 -2.09
N ASP A 213 8.42 -16.76 -1.74
CA ASP A 213 8.10 -18.13 -2.18
C ASP A 213 8.05 -18.27 -3.72
N ASP A 214 9.02 -17.63 -4.43
CA ASP A 214 9.12 -17.61 -5.90
C ASP A 214 7.86 -17.11 -6.62
N LYS A 215 7.00 -16.39 -5.91
CA LYS A 215 5.85 -15.72 -6.51
C LYS A 215 6.29 -14.52 -7.35
N THR A 216 5.53 -14.25 -8.39
CA THR A 216 5.69 -13.06 -9.22
C THR A 216 4.46 -12.18 -9.09
N CYS A 217 4.67 -10.87 -9.01
CA CYS A 217 3.59 -9.88 -9.04
C CYS A 217 3.58 -9.26 -10.45
N THR A 218 2.69 -9.73 -11.30
CA THR A 218 2.49 -9.13 -12.62
C THR A 218 1.47 -8.01 -12.52
N SER A 219 1.79 -6.84 -13.09
CA SER A 219 0.83 -5.73 -13.16
C SER A 219 -0.39 -6.13 -13.98
N ILE A 220 -1.59 -5.72 -13.53
CA ILE A 220 -2.82 -5.91 -14.32
C ILE A 220 -2.74 -5.17 -15.67
N ALA A 221 -1.98 -4.08 -15.76
CA ALA A 221 -1.76 -3.35 -17.01
C ALA A 221 -1.01 -4.16 -18.09
N ALA A 222 -0.33 -5.26 -17.71
CA ALA A 222 0.34 -6.16 -18.66
C ALA A 222 -0.62 -7.11 -19.39
N TYR A 223 -1.85 -7.24 -18.92
CA TYR A 223 -2.83 -8.09 -19.58
C TYR A 223 -3.42 -7.40 -20.82
N PRO A 224 -3.84 -8.16 -21.85
CA PRO A 224 -4.40 -7.59 -23.08
C PRO A 224 -5.54 -6.60 -22.82
N SER A 225 -5.50 -5.43 -23.47
CA SER A 225 -6.50 -4.35 -23.37
C SER A 225 -6.67 -3.76 -21.96
N MET A 226 -5.67 -3.96 -21.07
CA MET A 226 -5.72 -3.38 -19.73
C MET A 226 -4.86 -2.12 -19.58
N LYS A 227 -3.80 -1.96 -20.37
CA LYS A 227 -2.99 -0.72 -20.33
C LYS A 227 -3.86 0.53 -20.53
N GLU A 228 -4.81 0.47 -21.47
CA GLU A 228 -5.66 1.60 -21.87
C GLU A 228 -6.63 2.07 -20.78
N ARG A 229 -6.86 1.26 -19.76
CA ARG A 229 -7.81 1.50 -18.66
C ARG A 229 -7.21 1.41 -17.26
N THR A 230 -5.90 1.20 -17.15
CA THR A 230 -5.22 1.06 -15.86
C THR A 230 -4.40 2.30 -15.51
N ILE A 231 -4.59 2.78 -14.30
CA ILE A 231 -3.71 3.74 -13.63
C ILE A 231 -2.87 2.93 -12.64
N MET A 232 -1.63 2.62 -13.02
CA MET A 232 -0.67 1.93 -12.18
C MET A 232 0.01 2.94 -11.26
N MET A 233 -0.06 2.73 -9.96
CA MET A 233 0.70 3.47 -8.95
C MET A 233 1.81 2.59 -8.39
N ASN A 234 3.01 3.13 -8.35
CA ASN A 234 4.12 2.55 -7.64
C ASN A 234 5.02 3.66 -7.07
N GLY A 235 6.09 3.31 -6.34
CA GLY A 235 6.95 4.32 -5.75
C GLY A 235 8.09 3.74 -4.93
N PHE A 236 8.77 4.64 -4.24
CA PHE A 236 10.05 4.33 -3.60
C PHE A 236 9.91 4.06 -2.08
N SER A 237 8.72 4.28 -1.53
CA SER A 237 8.48 4.20 -0.09
C SER A 237 8.81 2.84 0.52
N LYS A 238 8.52 1.72 -0.19
CA LYS A 238 8.60 0.37 0.39
C LYS A 238 9.85 -0.36 -0.07
N ALA A 239 10.01 -0.60 -1.36
CA ALA A 239 11.14 -1.33 -1.92
C ALA A 239 12.51 -0.65 -1.67
N TYR A 240 12.53 0.67 -1.51
CA TYR A 240 13.77 1.44 -1.31
C TYR A 240 13.89 2.06 0.09
N ALA A 241 12.96 1.75 1.03
CA ALA A 241 12.91 2.31 2.37
C ALA A 241 12.91 3.86 2.40
N MET A 242 12.01 4.48 1.60
CA MET A 242 11.96 5.92 1.38
C MET A 242 10.62 6.55 1.82
N THR A 243 10.00 6.07 2.89
CA THR A 243 8.67 6.55 3.31
C THR A 243 8.63 8.05 3.59
N GLY A 244 9.65 8.58 4.27
CA GLY A 244 9.79 10.01 4.60
C GLY A 244 10.24 10.89 3.43
N TRP A 245 10.72 10.32 2.31
CA TRP A 245 11.21 11.08 1.16
C TRP A 245 10.08 11.58 0.26
N ARG A 246 8.90 10.98 0.37
CA ARG A 246 7.70 11.38 -0.37
C ARG A 246 7.90 11.36 -1.88
N LEU A 247 8.24 10.20 -2.47
CA LEU A 247 8.39 9.99 -3.90
C LEU A 247 7.63 8.75 -4.36
N ALA A 248 6.77 8.94 -5.37
CA ALA A 248 6.03 7.88 -6.05
C ALA A 248 5.72 8.30 -7.49
N TYR A 249 5.06 7.46 -8.25
CA TYR A 249 4.70 7.75 -9.63
C TYR A 249 3.42 7.02 -10.04
N LEU A 250 2.79 7.59 -11.06
CA LEU A 250 1.65 7.01 -11.79
C LEU A 250 2.09 6.73 -13.22
N CYS A 251 1.73 5.56 -13.73
CA CYS A 251 1.85 5.21 -15.14
C CYS A 251 0.45 4.88 -15.68
N ALA A 252 0.04 5.57 -16.74
CA ALA A 252 -1.24 5.36 -17.39
C ALA A 252 -1.20 5.98 -18.81
N PRO A 253 -2.16 5.67 -19.69
CA PRO A 253 -2.31 6.39 -20.95
C PRO A 253 -2.40 7.89 -20.76
N LYS A 254 -1.93 8.65 -21.75
CA LYS A 254 -1.93 10.11 -21.75
C LYS A 254 -3.26 10.71 -21.32
N GLU A 255 -4.36 10.19 -21.85
CA GLU A 255 -5.73 10.67 -21.61
C GLU A 255 -6.13 10.55 -20.13
N LEU A 256 -5.57 9.58 -19.41
CA LEU A 256 -5.77 9.41 -17.97
C LEU A 256 -4.77 10.24 -17.17
N ILE A 257 -3.54 10.42 -17.63
CA ILE A 257 -2.53 11.25 -16.94
C ILE A 257 -2.87 12.75 -16.99
N GLU A 258 -3.44 13.27 -18.07
CA GLU A 258 -3.72 14.70 -18.21
C GLU A 258 -4.65 15.29 -17.12
N PRO A 259 -5.79 14.67 -16.75
CA PRO A 259 -6.61 15.16 -15.64
C PRO A 259 -5.86 15.10 -14.31
N LEU A 260 -5.04 14.04 -14.07
CA LEU A 260 -4.25 13.91 -12.86
C LEU A 260 -3.18 15.00 -12.74
N LEU A 261 -2.53 15.32 -13.87
CA LEU A 261 -1.55 16.40 -13.94
C LEU A 261 -2.17 17.76 -13.59
N LYS A 262 -3.41 18.03 -13.97
CA LYS A 262 -4.12 19.27 -13.58
C LYS A 262 -4.27 19.37 -12.06
N VAL A 263 -4.68 18.27 -11.40
CA VAL A 263 -4.79 18.25 -9.95
C VAL A 263 -3.41 18.43 -9.30
N HIS A 264 -2.39 17.69 -9.76
CA HIS A 264 -1.01 17.76 -9.27
C HIS A 264 -0.41 19.17 -9.37
N GLN A 265 -0.59 19.82 -10.51
CA GLN A 265 -0.07 21.17 -10.78
C GLN A 265 -0.52 22.20 -9.73
N TYR A 266 -1.77 22.13 -9.29
CA TYR A 266 -2.33 23.07 -8.32
C TYR A 266 -2.22 22.61 -6.86
N ALA A 267 -1.94 21.33 -6.62
CA ALA A 267 -1.76 20.80 -5.27
C ALA A 267 -0.29 20.94 -4.80
N THR A 268 0.67 20.60 -5.66
CA THR A 268 2.08 20.42 -5.25
C THR A 268 3.07 21.11 -6.20
N THR A 269 2.67 21.40 -7.44
CA THR A 269 3.52 21.90 -8.54
C THR A 269 4.46 20.81 -9.06
N CYS A 270 5.36 20.26 -8.21
CA CYS A 270 6.20 19.10 -8.51
C CYS A 270 6.70 18.46 -7.22
N ALA A 271 7.06 17.18 -7.27
CA ALA A 271 7.78 16.52 -6.18
C ALA A 271 9.20 17.13 -6.01
N PRO A 272 9.86 16.94 -4.83
CA PRO A 272 11.18 17.52 -4.57
C PRO A 272 12.23 17.15 -5.63
N THR A 273 12.79 18.15 -6.31
CA THR A 273 13.65 17.97 -7.49
C THR A 273 14.93 17.20 -7.19
N PHE A 274 15.62 17.54 -6.08
CA PHE A 274 16.88 16.88 -5.72
C PHE A 274 16.71 15.39 -5.44
N ILE A 275 15.55 14.97 -4.93
CA ILE A 275 15.23 13.55 -4.71
C ILE A 275 15.05 12.85 -6.06
N GLN A 276 14.29 13.47 -6.97
CA GLN A 276 14.05 12.92 -8.30
C GLN A 276 15.37 12.70 -9.04
N VAL A 277 16.25 13.71 -9.05
CA VAL A 277 17.57 13.66 -9.70
C VAL A 277 18.46 12.59 -9.06
N GLY A 278 18.48 12.49 -7.73
CA GLY A 278 19.27 11.48 -7.03
C GLY A 278 18.81 10.06 -7.36
N VAL A 279 17.50 9.83 -7.36
CA VAL A 279 16.91 8.51 -7.69
C VAL A 279 17.17 8.16 -9.15
N ALA A 280 16.95 9.09 -10.09
CA ALA A 280 17.14 8.88 -11.51
C ALA A 280 18.54 8.38 -11.88
N LYS A 281 19.55 8.88 -11.16
CA LYS A 281 20.95 8.51 -11.41
C LYS A 281 21.26 7.05 -11.13
N VAL A 282 20.59 6.42 -10.16
CA VAL A 282 21.05 5.14 -9.59
C VAL A 282 19.98 4.07 -9.41
N MET A 283 18.68 4.35 -9.65
CA MET A 283 17.61 3.40 -9.32
C MET A 283 17.74 2.05 -10.04
N ASN A 284 18.26 2.06 -11.26
CA ASN A 284 18.46 0.87 -12.09
C ASN A 284 19.88 0.30 -12.02
N GLU A 285 20.77 0.82 -11.16
CA GLU A 285 22.10 0.27 -10.96
C GLU A 285 22.06 -1.07 -10.23
N GLU A 286 23.04 -1.94 -10.54
CA GLU A 286 23.13 -3.27 -9.92
C GLU A 286 23.25 -3.19 -8.39
N LYS A 287 24.02 -2.24 -7.88
CA LYS A 287 24.20 -2.05 -6.42
C LYS A 287 22.88 -1.70 -5.73
N THR A 288 22.06 -0.83 -6.35
CA THR A 288 20.73 -0.48 -5.82
C THR A 288 19.81 -1.70 -5.79
N ARG A 289 19.77 -2.46 -6.91
CA ARG A 289 18.98 -3.69 -6.99
C ARG A 289 19.43 -4.74 -5.96
N GLN A 290 20.72 -4.85 -5.73
CA GLN A 290 21.25 -5.80 -4.74
C GLN A 290 20.85 -5.44 -3.32
N GLU A 291 20.96 -4.16 -2.90
CA GLU A 291 20.53 -3.72 -1.56
C GLU A 291 19.01 -3.92 -1.35
N VAL A 292 18.19 -3.68 -2.39
CA VAL A 292 16.76 -3.99 -2.35
C VAL A 292 16.51 -5.49 -2.15
N LYS A 293 17.18 -6.35 -2.92
CA LYS A 293 17.06 -7.82 -2.77
C LYS A 293 17.47 -8.31 -1.38
N GLU A 294 18.53 -7.74 -0.81
CA GLU A 294 18.96 -8.07 0.56
C GLU A 294 17.89 -7.67 1.60
N MET A 295 17.27 -6.51 1.45
CA MET A 295 16.18 -6.07 2.32
C MET A 295 14.95 -6.99 2.18
N VAL A 296 14.55 -7.37 0.97
CA VAL A 296 13.44 -8.32 0.72
C VAL A 296 13.73 -9.66 1.37
N LYS A 297 14.95 -10.19 1.22
CA LYS A 297 15.38 -11.42 1.89
C LYS A 297 15.27 -11.31 3.42
N ARG A 298 15.59 -10.15 3.98
CA ARG A 298 15.47 -9.93 5.42
C ARG A 298 14.00 -9.91 5.87
N PHE A 299 13.12 -9.28 5.10
CA PHE A 299 11.68 -9.33 5.34
C PHE A 299 11.14 -10.76 5.29
N ASP A 300 11.60 -11.58 4.33
CA ASP A 300 11.19 -12.99 4.29
C ASP A 300 11.65 -13.77 5.52
N GLN A 301 12.86 -13.56 6.01
CA GLN A 301 13.32 -14.17 7.27
C GLN A 301 12.41 -13.82 8.45
N ARG A 302 12.03 -12.55 8.58
CA ARG A 302 11.09 -12.09 9.63
C ARG A 302 9.68 -12.67 9.45
N ARG A 303 9.21 -12.73 8.20
CA ARG A 303 7.96 -13.42 7.86
C ARG A 303 7.95 -14.86 8.37
N GLN A 304 9.02 -15.60 8.10
CA GLN A 304 9.16 -17.00 8.56
C GLN A 304 9.18 -17.10 10.10
N MET A 305 9.83 -16.17 10.80
CA MET A 305 9.81 -16.12 12.26
C MET A 305 8.38 -15.94 12.78
N VAL A 306 7.62 -14.99 12.22
CA VAL A 306 6.22 -14.73 12.60
C VAL A 306 5.35 -15.95 12.35
N ILE A 307 5.42 -16.52 11.12
CA ILE A 307 4.64 -17.70 10.73
C ILE A 307 4.91 -18.89 11.66
N LYS A 308 6.18 -19.11 12.02
CA LYS A 308 6.57 -20.21 12.93
C LYS A 308 5.87 -20.08 14.28
N VAL A 309 5.86 -18.89 14.88
CA VAL A 309 5.24 -18.67 16.18
C VAL A 309 3.70 -18.73 16.08
N LEU A 310 3.11 -18.11 15.04
CA LEU A 310 1.65 -18.15 14.85
C LEU A 310 1.12 -19.60 14.71
N LYS A 311 1.83 -20.49 14.03
CA LYS A 311 1.47 -21.91 13.90
C LYS A 311 1.45 -22.65 15.25
N GLU A 312 2.13 -22.14 16.27
CA GLU A 312 2.15 -22.70 17.62
C GLU A 312 0.99 -22.20 18.49
N ILE A 313 0.13 -21.28 17.99
CA ILE A 313 -0.95 -20.65 18.74
C ILE A 313 -2.32 -21.04 18.13
N PRO A 314 -2.98 -22.13 18.58
CA PRO A 314 -4.21 -22.62 17.94
C PRO A 314 -5.40 -21.67 17.99
N LYS A 315 -5.39 -20.69 18.90
CA LYS A 315 -6.44 -19.65 19.01
C LYS A 315 -6.33 -18.57 17.95
N LEU A 316 -5.20 -18.49 17.22
CA LEU A 316 -4.99 -17.55 16.12
C LEU A 316 -5.04 -18.29 14.80
N ASP A 317 -5.72 -17.69 13.81
CA ASP A 317 -5.81 -18.24 12.46
C ASP A 317 -5.38 -17.18 11.43
N PHE A 318 -4.72 -17.59 10.35
CA PHE A 318 -4.17 -16.65 9.38
C PHE A 318 -3.90 -17.33 8.03
N VAL A 319 -3.92 -16.50 6.99
CA VAL A 319 -3.40 -16.88 5.67
C VAL A 319 -1.92 -16.56 5.62
N ILE A 320 -1.11 -17.47 5.09
CA ILE A 320 0.34 -17.24 4.93
C ILE A 320 0.55 -16.09 3.94
N PRO A 321 1.16 -14.96 4.37
CA PRO A 321 1.40 -13.84 3.47
C PRO A 321 2.45 -14.20 2.42
N GLN A 322 2.19 -13.83 1.17
CA GLN A 322 3.05 -14.09 0.01
C GLN A 322 3.75 -12.82 -0.48
N GLY A 323 3.37 -11.64 0.03
CA GLY A 323 3.96 -10.36 -0.30
C GLY A 323 3.79 -9.31 0.79
N ALA A 324 4.25 -8.09 0.51
CA ALA A 324 4.33 -6.97 1.46
C ALA A 324 5.12 -7.34 2.74
N PHE A 325 4.78 -6.78 3.89
CA PHE A 325 5.38 -7.12 5.18
C PHE A 325 4.32 -7.15 6.30
N TYR A 326 3.14 -7.71 5.98
CA TYR A 326 2.02 -7.82 6.90
C TYR A 326 1.53 -9.27 7.00
N VAL A 327 0.92 -9.59 8.13
CA VAL A 327 0.04 -10.74 8.28
C VAL A 327 -1.28 -10.26 8.89
N PHE A 328 -2.38 -10.77 8.35
CA PHE A 328 -3.73 -10.48 8.80
C PHE A 328 -4.25 -11.68 9.57
N ILE A 329 -4.51 -11.50 10.87
CA ILE A 329 -4.69 -12.58 11.83
C ILE A 329 -6.12 -12.52 12.37
N ASP A 330 -6.85 -13.62 12.26
CA ASP A 330 -8.14 -13.83 12.86
C ASP A 330 -7.95 -14.20 14.35
N VAL A 331 -8.53 -13.40 15.23
CA VAL A 331 -8.46 -13.54 16.69
C VAL A 331 -9.78 -14.03 17.31
N SER A 332 -10.80 -14.34 16.52
CA SER A 332 -12.16 -14.71 16.97
C SER A 332 -12.17 -15.85 17.99
N LYS A 333 -11.26 -16.84 17.85
CA LYS A 333 -11.13 -17.97 18.79
C LYS A 333 -10.57 -17.58 20.16
N THR A 334 -10.16 -16.31 20.35
CA THR A 334 -9.73 -15.82 21.67
C THR A 334 -10.89 -15.37 22.55
N GLY A 335 -12.07 -15.16 21.96
CA GLY A 335 -13.23 -14.57 22.61
C GLY A 335 -13.26 -13.05 22.62
N LEU A 336 -12.25 -12.40 22.01
CA LEU A 336 -12.15 -10.96 21.84
C LEU A 336 -12.33 -10.62 20.35
N ASP A 337 -12.93 -9.47 20.05
CA ASP A 337 -12.84 -8.88 18.72
C ASP A 337 -11.45 -8.23 18.50
N GLY A 338 -11.13 -7.86 17.25
CA GLY A 338 -9.83 -7.31 16.90
C GLY A 338 -9.50 -5.99 17.60
N GLN A 339 -10.50 -5.16 17.92
CA GLN A 339 -10.27 -3.91 18.66
C GLN A 339 -9.97 -4.19 20.14
N GLN A 340 -10.76 -5.05 20.77
CA GLN A 340 -10.54 -5.47 22.16
C GLN A 340 -9.19 -6.16 22.31
N PHE A 341 -8.85 -7.06 21.37
CA PHE A 341 -7.57 -7.74 21.34
C PHE A 341 -6.40 -6.75 21.22
N ALA A 342 -6.47 -5.79 20.27
CA ALA A 342 -5.41 -4.81 20.06
C ALA A 342 -5.21 -3.90 21.28
N ASP A 343 -6.31 -3.47 21.92
CA ASP A 343 -6.25 -2.61 23.10
C ASP A 343 -5.68 -3.37 24.31
N ALA A 344 -6.16 -4.57 24.61
CA ALA A 344 -5.66 -5.38 25.72
C ALA A 344 -4.18 -5.78 25.54
N LEU A 345 -3.80 -6.22 24.34
CA LEU A 345 -2.41 -6.58 24.03
C LEU A 345 -1.46 -5.39 24.22
N LEU A 346 -1.87 -4.18 23.81
CA LEU A 346 -1.09 -2.96 24.01
C LEU A 346 -0.98 -2.60 25.48
N GLU A 347 -2.06 -2.65 26.22
CA GLU A 347 -2.10 -2.26 27.63
C GLU A 347 -1.35 -3.25 28.53
N GLU A 348 -1.49 -4.56 28.31
CA GLU A 348 -0.94 -5.58 29.19
C GLU A 348 0.50 -5.97 28.82
N LYS A 349 0.80 -6.05 27.52
CA LYS A 349 2.10 -6.55 27.04
C LYS A 349 2.94 -5.49 26.31
N GLY A 350 2.42 -4.28 26.06
CA GLY A 350 3.15 -3.26 25.33
C GLY A 350 3.38 -3.63 23.85
N VAL A 351 2.47 -4.36 23.21
CA VAL A 351 2.58 -4.71 21.79
C VAL A 351 1.45 -4.05 21.02
N ALA A 352 1.79 -3.18 20.08
CA ALA A 352 0.85 -2.44 19.26
C ALA A 352 0.59 -3.14 17.92
N VAL A 353 -0.66 -3.51 17.64
CA VAL A 353 -1.16 -4.04 16.36
C VAL A 353 -2.29 -3.16 15.84
N VAL A 354 -2.67 -3.29 14.58
CA VAL A 354 -3.79 -2.52 14.00
C VAL A 354 -5.05 -3.39 14.03
N PRO A 355 -6.16 -2.93 14.64
CA PRO A 355 -7.42 -3.66 14.61
C PRO A 355 -8.00 -3.71 13.19
N GLY A 356 -8.59 -4.84 12.81
CA GLY A 356 -9.06 -5.09 11.45
C GLY A 356 -10.18 -4.18 11.01
N ASN A 357 -11.04 -3.73 11.94
CA ASN A 357 -12.11 -2.77 11.67
C ASN A 357 -11.64 -1.37 11.20
N ALA A 358 -10.31 -1.15 11.15
CA ALA A 358 -9.68 0.00 10.51
C ALA A 358 -9.48 -0.21 9.01
N LEU A 359 -9.68 -1.41 8.48
CA LEU A 359 -9.21 -1.85 7.17
C LEU A 359 -10.33 -2.43 6.29
N GLY A 360 -11.53 -2.63 6.83
CA GLY A 360 -12.70 -3.13 6.11
C GLY A 360 -13.90 -3.38 7.02
N SER A 361 -15.09 -3.45 6.44
CA SER A 361 -16.36 -3.57 7.18
C SER A 361 -16.59 -4.95 7.82
N GLN A 362 -16.00 -6.01 7.25
CA GLN A 362 -16.13 -7.39 7.74
C GLN A 362 -14.83 -7.89 8.37
N CYS A 363 -14.12 -7.02 9.06
CA CYS A 363 -12.80 -7.30 9.61
C CYS A 363 -12.74 -7.11 11.13
N ASP A 364 -13.89 -7.13 11.81
CA ASP A 364 -13.95 -6.89 13.26
C ASP A 364 -13.16 -7.92 14.07
N ASP A 365 -13.13 -9.18 13.62
CA ASP A 365 -12.41 -10.27 14.27
C ASP A 365 -10.93 -10.37 13.92
N PHE A 366 -10.39 -9.39 13.19
CA PHE A 366 -9.01 -9.44 12.70
C PHE A 366 -8.12 -8.38 13.33
N ILE A 367 -6.81 -8.67 13.29
CA ILE A 367 -5.75 -7.69 13.52
C ILE A 367 -4.73 -7.74 12.38
N ARG A 368 -4.11 -6.61 12.05
CA ARG A 368 -2.94 -6.55 11.16
C ARG A 368 -1.67 -6.43 11.98
N LEU A 369 -0.74 -7.34 11.77
CA LEU A 369 0.61 -7.30 12.30
C LEU A 369 1.59 -7.00 11.16
N SER A 370 2.46 -6.00 11.35
CA SER A 370 3.59 -5.68 10.47
C SER A 370 4.88 -6.23 11.04
N TYR A 371 5.64 -6.99 10.25
CA TYR A 371 6.97 -7.46 10.64
C TYR A 371 8.10 -6.56 10.12
N ALA A 372 7.77 -5.32 9.74
CA ALA A 372 8.75 -4.30 9.34
C ALA A 372 9.34 -3.59 10.57
N THR A 373 10.01 -4.36 11.41
CA THR A 373 10.75 -3.91 12.61
C THR A 373 11.95 -4.83 12.84
N SER A 374 12.81 -4.55 13.82
CA SER A 374 14.02 -5.35 14.05
C SER A 374 13.71 -6.81 14.37
N ASP A 375 14.66 -7.70 14.14
CA ASP A 375 14.50 -9.13 14.42
C ASP A 375 14.26 -9.38 15.90
N GLU A 376 14.92 -8.59 16.77
CA GLU A 376 14.75 -8.63 18.23
C GLU A 376 13.32 -8.28 18.61
N ASN A 377 12.76 -7.22 17.99
CA ASN A 377 11.38 -6.83 18.21
C ASN A 377 10.39 -7.88 17.68
N VAL A 378 10.68 -8.49 16.52
CA VAL A 378 9.85 -9.60 16.00
C VAL A 378 9.83 -10.76 16.98
N MET A 379 10.99 -11.22 17.45
CA MET A 379 11.09 -12.35 18.40
C MET A 379 10.38 -12.03 19.73
N MET A 380 10.70 -10.87 20.30
CA MET A 380 10.13 -10.46 21.59
C MET A 380 8.62 -10.24 21.50
N GLY A 381 8.14 -9.51 20.49
CA GLY A 381 6.72 -9.22 20.33
C GLY A 381 5.90 -10.46 20.07
N MET A 382 6.39 -11.40 19.27
CA MET A 382 5.71 -12.68 19.05
C MET A 382 5.67 -13.55 20.32
N GLN A 383 6.72 -13.51 21.15
CA GLN A 383 6.71 -14.18 22.45
C GLN A 383 5.68 -13.56 23.40
N LEU A 384 5.58 -12.24 23.47
CA LEU A 384 4.59 -11.52 24.29
C LEU A 384 3.16 -11.80 23.81
N ILE A 385 2.90 -11.90 22.51
CA ILE A 385 1.60 -12.33 21.96
C ILE A 385 1.27 -13.75 22.43
N LYS A 386 2.23 -14.67 22.39
CA LYS A 386 2.04 -16.05 22.84
C LYS A 386 1.73 -16.15 24.34
N GLU A 387 2.37 -15.30 25.16
CA GLU A 387 2.10 -15.21 26.59
C GLU A 387 0.71 -14.63 26.85
N PHE A 388 0.36 -13.52 26.18
CA PHE A 388 -0.97 -12.91 26.27
C PHE A 388 -2.10 -13.92 25.98
N ILE A 389 -1.95 -14.70 24.89
CA ILE A 389 -2.95 -15.72 24.52
C ILE A 389 -3.09 -16.85 25.55
N LYS A 390 -2.03 -17.16 26.30
CA LYS A 390 -2.11 -18.18 27.38
C LYS A 390 -2.82 -17.67 28.62
N GLU A 391 -2.83 -16.37 28.83
CA GLU A 391 -3.48 -15.72 29.96
C GLU A 391 -4.98 -15.44 29.70
N LEU A 392 -5.41 -15.46 28.41
CA LEU A 392 -6.81 -15.47 27.99
C LEU A 392 -7.44 -16.86 28.12
#